data_b85d5a7e1f8613153c533f6a2a420df6
#
_entry.id   b85d5a7e1f8613153c533f6a2a420df6
#
_cell.length_a   1.000
_cell.length_b   1.000
_cell.length_c   1.000
_cell.angle_alpha   90.00
_cell.angle_beta   90.00
_cell.angle_gamma   90.00
#
_symmetry.space_group_name_H-M   'P 1'
#
loop_
_entity.id
_entity.type
_entity.pdbx_description
1 polymer ?
#
loop_
_entity_poly.entity_id
_entity_poly.type
_entity_poly.pdbx_seq_one_letter_code
_entity_poly.pdbx_strand_id
1 'polypeptide(L)'
;MARYWLGRPGWREDLRDGLAMARRADPMSYVTVVGYAYGGGIPFGVLWPDDSVVREIEDALRIAERSGDDLALTFARLTLGFALVHRPAVPEHDRGQKLLAEVSEALGEYNMSELSLVKIYLARERARRGDRDDAIPLMRDSVDHLFREGQLLGWGVPATGVLVETLLDRGAENDVAEAKAAIERLASAPADEGLVIRDIRLLRLRALLARARGDEAGYRDYRDLYRDMATDLGFEGHIKWAEAMP
;
A
#
# COMPACT_ATOMS: atom_id res chain seq x y z
N MET A 1 -14.99 0.92 -4.08
CA MET A 1 -13.95 0.94 -3.02
C MET A 1 -14.48 0.53 -1.65
N ALA A 2 -15.57 1.09 -1.13
CA ALA A 2 -16.07 0.74 0.21
C ALA A 2 -16.28 -0.77 0.45
N ARG A 3 -16.70 -1.53 -0.57
CA ARG A 3 -16.95 -2.97 -0.41
C ARG A 3 -15.70 -3.78 -0.07
N TYR A 4 -14.56 -3.55 -0.72
CA TYR A 4 -13.35 -4.31 -0.38
C TYR A 4 -12.78 -3.90 0.97
N TRP A 5 -12.91 -2.63 1.38
CA TRP A 5 -12.49 -2.19 2.72
C TRP A 5 -13.21 -2.95 3.83
N LEU A 6 -14.46 -3.34 3.56
CA LEU A 6 -15.34 -4.07 4.47
C LEU A 6 -15.40 -5.58 4.17
N GLY A 7 -14.58 -6.10 3.26
CA GLY A 7 -14.57 -7.52 2.89
C GLY A 7 -15.89 -8.04 2.29
N ARG A 8 -16.72 -7.15 1.73
CA ARG A 8 -18.03 -7.56 1.20
C ARG A 8 -17.87 -8.24 -0.15
N PRO A 9 -18.58 -9.37 -0.40
CA PRO A 9 -18.51 -10.07 -1.68
C PRO A 9 -18.98 -9.18 -2.85
N GLY A 10 -18.53 -9.51 -4.06
CA GLY A 10 -18.89 -8.77 -5.29
C GLY A 10 -18.05 -7.50 -5.53
N TRP A 11 -17.05 -7.19 -4.71
CA TRP A 11 -16.22 -6.00 -4.89
C TRP A 11 -15.43 -6.01 -6.21
N ARG A 12 -15.05 -7.21 -6.70
CA ARG A 12 -14.35 -7.36 -7.98
C ARG A 12 -15.22 -7.06 -9.18
N GLU A 13 -16.47 -7.52 -9.16
CA GLU A 13 -17.47 -7.22 -10.17
C GLU A 13 -17.73 -5.72 -10.21
N ASP A 14 -17.97 -5.10 -9.06
CA ASP A 14 -18.16 -3.64 -8.94
C ASP A 14 -16.96 -2.85 -9.50
N LEU A 15 -15.73 -3.30 -9.21
CA LEU A 15 -14.52 -2.66 -9.71
C LEU A 15 -14.45 -2.75 -11.24
N ARG A 16 -14.61 -3.94 -11.79
CA ARG A 16 -14.60 -4.19 -13.24
C ARG A 16 -15.68 -3.40 -13.97
N ASP A 17 -16.90 -3.40 -13.43
CA ASP A 17 -18.03 -2.70 -14.03
C ASP A 17 -17.84 -1.18 -13.94
N GLY A 18 -17.29 -0.69 -12.82
CA GLY A 18 -16.92 0.71 -12.64
C GLY A 18 -15.87 1.19 -13.65
N LEU A 19 -14.79 0.42 -13.84
CA LEU A 19 -13.76 0.69 -14.84
C LEU A 19 -14.34 0.67 -16.27
N ALA A 20 -15.16 -0.33 -16.60
CA ALA A 20 -15.79 -0.45 -17.90
C ALA A 20 -16.79 0.70 -18.19
N MET A 21 -17.52 1.14 -17.17
CA MET A 21 -18.45 2.26 -17.27
C MET A 21 -17.68 3.59 -17.45
N ALA A 22 -16.65 3.83 -16.66
CA ALA A 22 -15.82 5.02 -16.75
C ALA A 22 -15.13 5.14 -18.13
N ARG A 23 -14.61 4.04 -18.66
CA ARG A 23 -14.00 3.99 -20.01
C ARG A 23 -14.95 4.39 -21.11
N ARG A 24 -16.26 4.12 -20.95
CA ARG A 24 -17.31 4.48 -21.92
C ARG A 24 -17.86 5.90 -21.72
N ALA A 25 -17.73 6.46 -20.52
CA ALA A 25 -18.26 7.78 -20.20
C ALA A 25 -17.39 8.89 -20.81
N ASP A 26 -16.22 9.09 -20.31
CA ASP A 26 -15.26 10.06 -20.82
C ASP A 26 -13.82 9.72 -20.35
N PRO A 27 -12.78 10.22 -21.05
CA PRO A 27 -11.39 9.92 -20.73
C PRO A 27 -10.97 10.32 -19.32
N MET A 28 -11.45 11.43 -18.78
CA MET A 28 -11.03 11.91 -17.46
C MET A 28 -11.70 11.13 -16.32
N SER A 29 -12.97 10.77 -16.47
CA SER A 29 -13.63 9.84 -15.57
C SER A 29 -12.88 8.51 -15.49
N TYR A 30 -12.38 8.01 -16.63
CA TYR A 30 -11.59 6.79 -16.64
C TYR A 30 -10.26 6.95 -15.88
N VAL A 31 -9.50 8.03 -16.10
CA VAL A 31 -8.27 8.32 -15.35
C VAL A 31 -8.54 8.35 -13.85
N THR A 32 -9.60 9.05 -13.45
CA THR A 32 -10.00 9.18 -12.05
C THR A 32 -10.33 7.83 -11.42
N VAL A 33 -11.13 7.00 -12.09
CA VAL A 33 -11.52 5.67 -11.57
C VAL A 33 -10.32 4.73 -11.49
N VAL A 34 -9.42 4.74 -12.48
CA VAL A 34 -8.16 3.99 -12.45
C VAL A 34 -7.30 4.42 -11.26
N GLY A 35 -7.15 5.74 -11.04
CA GLY A 35 -6.41 6.30 -9.91
C GLY A 35 -6.95 5.82 -8.56
N TYR A 36 -8.23 5.93 -8.33
CA TYR A 36 -8.85 5.46 -7.08
C TYR A 36 -8.82 3.95 -6.92
N ALA A 37 -9.05 3.19 -7.99
CA ALA A 37 -9.08 1.74 -7.96
C ALA A 37 -7.70 1.15 -7.64
N TYR A 38 -6.70 1.49 -8.42
CA TYR A 38 -5.37 0.92 -8.33
C TYR A 38 -4.48 1.68 -7.35
N GLY A 39 -4.54 3.01 -7.32
CA GLY A 39 -3.79 3.83 -6.37
C GLY A 39 -4.17 3.57 -4.91
N GLY A 40 -5.45 3.23 -4.65
CA GLY A 40 -5.90 2.72 -3.35
C GLY A 40 -5.66 1.22 -3.19
N GLY A 41 -6.10 0.40 -4.15
CA GLY A 41 -6.11 -1.06 -4.02
C GLY A 41 -4.73 -1.71 -3.87
N ILE A 42 -3.71 -1.21 -4.56
CA ILE A 42 -2.36 -1.79 -4.55
C ILE A 42 -1.64 -1.59 -3.21
N PRO A 43 -1.53 -0.37 -2.64
CA PRO A 43 -0.88 -0.18 -1.34
C PRO A 43 -1.52 -0.97 -0.20
N PHE A 44 -2.83 -1.17 -0.26
CA PHE A 44 -3.54 -1.99 0.71
C PHE A 44 -3.43 -3.50 0.46
N GLY A 45 -2.81 -3.94 -0.64
CA GLY A 45 -2.66 -5.35 -0.98
C GLY A 45 -3.94 -6.02 -1.46
N VAL A 46 -4.97 -5.27 -1.78
CA VAL A 46 -6.23 -5.78 -2.36
C VAL A 46 -6.01 -6.25 -3.78
N LEU A 47 -5.29 -5.44 -4.56
CA LEU A 47 -4.95 -5.71 -5.96
C LEU A 47 -3.46 -5.99 -6.10
N TRP A 48 -3.12 -6.85 -7.07
CA TRP A 48 -1.75 -7.12 -7.47
C TRP A 48 -1.44 -6.43 -8.81
N PRO A 49 -0.35 -5.66 -8.92
CA PRO A 49 0.01 -4.97 -10.16
C PRO A 49 0.66 -5.94 -11.17
N ASP A 50 -0.12 -6.83 -11.76
CA ASP A 50 0.33 -7.66 -12.88
C ASP A 50 0.51 -6.82 -14.16
N ASP A 51 0.95 -7.47 -15.26
CA ASP A 51 1.19 -6.78 -16.54
C ASP A 51 -0.08 -6.17 -17.13
N SER A 52 -1.25 -6.72 -16.85
CA SER A 52 -2.52 -6.19 -17.36
C SER A 52 -2.92 -4.92 -16.60
N VAL A 53 -2.76 -4.93 -15.29
CA VAL A 53 -3.00 -3.78 -14.41
C VAL A 53 -2.02 -2.64 -14.74
N VAL A 54 -0.73 -2.94 -14.90
CA VAL A 54 0.27 -1.92 -15.26
C VAL A 54 -0.06 -1.28 -16.61
N ARG A 55 -0.42 -2.08 -17.64
CA ARG A 55 -0.85 -1.53 -18.94
C ARG A 55 -2.09 -0.65 -18.83
N GLU A 56 -3.07 -1.03 -18.02
CA GLU A 56 -4.27 -0.21 -17.81
C GLU A 56 -3.95 1.14 -17.14
N ILE A 57 -3.06 1.14 -16.15
CA ILE A 57 -2.58 2.37 -15.52
C ILE A 57 -1.78 3.23 -16.50
N GLU A 58 -0.94 2.62 -17.35
CA GLU A 58 -0.20 3.34 -18.40
C GLU A 58 -1.13 3.93 -19.46
N ASP A 59 -2.24 3.27 -19.80
CA ASP A 59 -3.26 3.82 -20.68
C ASP A 59 -3.90 5.08 -20.07
N ALA A 60 -4.25 5.02 -18.78
CA ALA A 60 -4.77 6.18 -18.06
C ALA A 60 -3.74 7.33 -17.97
N LEU A 61 -2.47 7.01 -17.74
CA LEU A 61 -1.39 8.00 -17.73
C LEU A 61 -1.28 8.72 -19.10
N ARG A 62 -1.30 7.97 -20.22
CA ARG A 62 -1.28 8.58 -21.56
C ARG A 62 -2.48 9.50 -21.82
N ILE A 63 -3.64 9.19 -21.25
CA ILE A 63 -4.82 10.05 -21.33
C ILE A 63 -4.58 11.34 -20.52
N ALA A 64 -4.10 11.22 -19.28
CA ALA A 64 -3.79 12.34 -18.42
C ALA A 64 -2.75 13.29 -19.04
N GLU A 65 -1.67 12.75 -19.64
CA GLU A 65 -0.64 13.52 -20.34
C GLU A 65 -1.20 14.37 -21.49
N ARG A 66 -2.23 13.88 -22.20
CA ARG A 66 -2.86 14.61 -23.31
C ARG A 66 -3.93 15.60 -22.88
N SER A 67 -4.42 15.50 -21.65
CA SER A 67 -5.51 16.34 -21.15
C SER A 67 -5.06 17.76 -20.78
N GLY A 68 -3.78 17.91 -20.39
CA GLY A 68 -3.26 19.15 -19.82
C GLY A 68 -3.74 19.40 -18.38
N ASP A 69 -4.33 18.40 -17.71
CA ASP A 69 -4.74 18.46 -16.32
C ASP A 69 -3.61 17.95 -15.41
N ASP A 70 -2.95 18.88 -14.72
CA ASP A 70 -1.79 18.58 -13.86
C ASP A 70 -2.16 17.68 -12.67
N LEU A 71 -3.35 17.81 -12.12
CA LEU A 71 -3.80 16.99 -11.02
C LEU A 71 -4.06 15.54 -11.47
N ALA A 72 -4.75 15.36 -12.59
CA ALA A 72 -4.95 14.05 -13.18
C ALA A 72 -3.63 13.38 -13.54
N LEU A 73 -2.68 14.13 -14.08
CA LEU A 73 -1.33 13.65 -14.39
C LEU A 73 -0.59 13.20 -13.13
N THR A 74 -0.66 13.99 -12.06
CA THR A 74 -0.07 13.68 -10.77
C THR A 74 -0.65 12.39 -10.19
N PHE A 75 -1.96 12.21 -10.20
CA PHE A 75 -2.60 10.99 -9.71
C PHE A 75 -2.32 9.76 -10.58
N ALA A 76 -2.25 9.90 -11.90
CA ALA A 76 -1.89 8.80 -12.79
C ALA A 76 -0.42 8.35 -12.56
N ARG A 77 0.51 9.30 -12.38
CA ARG A 77 1.91 9.02 -12.01
C ARG A 77 2.04 8.37 -10.65
N LEU A 78 1.28 8.86 -9.65
CA LEU A 78 1.20 8.28 -8.31
C LEU A 78 0.79 6.79 -8.39
N THR A 79 -0.29 6.52 -9.12
CA THR A 79 -0.83 5.17 -9.27
C THR A 79 0.17 4.23 -9.94
N LEU A 80 0.82 4.68 -11.02
CA LEU A 80 1.87 3.91 -11.70
C LEU A 80 3.09 3.72 -10.80
N GLY A 81 3.50 4.75 -10.08
CA GLY A 81 4.60 4.69 -9.11
C GLY A 81 4.36 3.62 -8.05
N PHE A 82 3.17 3.60 -7.42
CA PHE A 82 2.80 2.55 -6.47
C PHE A 82 2.77 1.16 -7.12
N ALA A 83 2.21 1.03 -8.32
CA ALA A 83 2.19 -0.25 -9.01
C ALA A 83 3.61 -0.81 -9.22
N LEU A 84 4.52 0.01 -9.74
CA LEU A 84 5.87 -0.42 -10.10
C LEU A 84 6.73 -0.78 -8.88
N VAL A 85 6.63 -0.04 -7.75
CA VAL A 85 7.40 -0.36 -6.53
C VAL A 85 6.86 -1.59 -5.77
N HIS A 86 5.74 -2.17 -6.21
CA HIS A 86 5.22 -3.44 -5.70
C HIS A 86 5.57 -4.64 -6.57
N ARG A 87 6.18 -4.44 -7.74
CA ARG A 87 6.61 -5.52 -8.63
C ARG A 87 8.01 -6.03 -8.22
N PRO A 88 8.39 -7.27 -8.60
CA PRO A 88 9.65 -7.84 -8.15
C PRO A 88 10.89 -7.34 -8.92
N ALA A 89 10.74 -6.75 -10.12
CA ALA A 89 11.86 -6.41 -10.99
C ALA A 89 12.51 -5.07 -10.61
N VAL A 90 13.84 -5.06 -10.46
CA VAL A 90 14.62 -3.87 -10.09
C VAL A 90 14.40 -2.68 -11.03
N PRO A 91 14.39 -2.84 -12.37
CA PRO A 91 14.14 -1.70 -13.28
C PRO A 91 12.76 -1.05 -13.08
N GLU A 92 11.77 -1.84 -12.65
CA GLU A 92 10.43 -1.32 -12.34
C GLU A 92 10.45 -0.49 -11.07
N HIS A 93 11.19 -0.94 -10.04
CA HIS A 93 11.39 -0.15 -8.82
C HIS A 93 12.05 1.20 -9.11
N ASP A 94 13.09 1.24 -9.94
CA ASP A 94 13.77 2.49 -10.30
C ASP A 94 12.84 3.46 -11.03
N ARG A 95 12.04 2.97 -11.96
CA ARG A 95 11.02 3.77 -12.65
C ARG A 95 9.94 4.24 -11.68
N GLY A 96 9.44 3.35 -10.82
CA GLY A 96 8.42 3.67 -9.82
C GLY A 96 8.90 4.72 -8.82
N GLN A 97 10.13 4.59 -8.32
CA GLN A 97 10.75 5.56 -7.42
C GLN A 97 10.87 6.94 -8.07
N LYS A 98 11.28 7.01 -9.33
CA LYS A 98 11.36 8.28 -10.06
C LYS A 98 10.00 8.95 -10.17
N LEU A 99 8.96 8.22 -10.54
CA LEU A 99 7.59 8.73 -10.59
C LEU A 99 7.11 9.23 -9.23
N LEU A 100 7.36 8.47 -8.15
CA LEU A 100 6.98 8.88 -6.79
C LEU A 100 7.74 10.13 -6.33
N ALA A 101 9.01 10.31 -6.73
CA ALA A 101 9.77 11.51 -6.43
C ALA A 101 9.17 12.75 -7.12
N GLU A 102 8.87 12.67 -8.41
CA GLU A 102 8.19 13.73 -9.17
C GLU A 102 6.83 14.09 -8.54
N VAL A 103 6.05 13.06 -8.15
CA VAL A 103 4.75 13.24 -7.49
C VAL A 103 4.89 13.87 -6.10
N SER A 104 5.96 13.54 -5.36
CA SER A 104 6.20 14.10 -4.01
C SER A 104 6.30 15.63 -4.03
N GLU A 105 6.93 16.19 -5.05
CA GLU A 105 7.04 17.65 -5.23
C GLU A 105 5.66 18.25 -5.49
N ALA A 106 4.93 17.72 -6.46
CA ALA A 106 3.58 18.21 -6.82
C ALA A 106 2.58 18.07 -5.66
N LEU A 107 2.54 16.94 -4.96
CA LEU A 107 1.63 16.74 -3.82
C LEU A 107 1.94 17.67 -2.63
N GLY A 108 3.21 18.07 -2.47
CA GLY A 108 3.63 19.04 -1.46
C GLY A 108 2.96 20.41 -1.66
N GLU A 109 2.81 20.84 -2.90
CA GLU A 109 2.12 22.09 -3.24
C GLU A 109 0.61 22.05 -2.94
N TYR A 110 -0.02 20.89 -3.11
CA TYR A 110 -1.46 20.70 -2.86
C TYR A 110 -1.81 20.27 -1.43
N ASN A 111 -0.82 20.06 -0.55
CA ASN A 111 -1.01 19.55 0.81
C ASN A 111 -1.88 18.29 0.89
N MET A 112 -1.62 17.33 0.02
CA MET A 112 -2.41 16.10 -0.12
C MET A 112 -1.97 15.03 0.90
N SER A 113 -2.94 14.30 1.45
CA SER A 113 -2.71 13.23 2.44
C SER A 113 -1.85 12.08 1.92
N GLU A 114 -1.86 11.84 0.61
CA GLU A 114 -1.07 10.84 -0.10
C GLU A 114 0.44 11.09 0.02
N LEU A 115 0.86 12.35 0.27
CA LEU A 115 2.27 12.72 0.38
C LEU A 115 3.01 11.90 1.44
N SER A 116 2.38 11.65 2.59
CA SER A 116 2.99 10.85 3.65
C SER A 116 3.20 9.40 3.22
N LEU A 117 2.26 8.83 2.45
CA LEU A 117 2.44 7.49 1.89
C LEU A 117 3.54 7.46 0.82
N VAL A 118 3.61 8.46 -0.05
CA VAL A 118 4.67 8.59 -1.05
C VAL A 118 6.04 8.64 -0.38
N LYS A 119 6.21 9.48 0.65
CA LYS A 119 7.47 9.58 1.42
C LYS A 119 7.89 8.25 2.03
N ILE A 120 6.95 7.48 2.57
CA ILE A 120 7.23 6.14 3.12
C ILE A 120 7.71 5.17 2.04
N TYR A 121 7.10 5.16 0.85
CA TYR A 121 7.55 4.29 -0.23
C TYR A 121 8.92 4.71 -0.78
N LEU A 122 9.20 6.01 -0.87
CA LEU A 122 10.53 6.51 -1.21
C LEU A 122 11.58 6.09 -0.17
N ALA A 123 11.26 6.18 1.11
CA ALA A 123 12.12 5.70 2.19
C ALA A 123 12.32 4.18 2.13
N ARG A 124 11.28 3.40 1.80
CA ARG A 124 11.40 1.95 1.58
C ARG A 124 12.39 1.61 0.47
N GLU A 125 12.34 2.33 -0.66
CA GLU A 125 13.27 2.10 -1.75
C GLU A 125 14.72 2.48 -1.38
N ARG A 126 14.92 3.51 -0.53
CA ARG A 126 16.23 3.80 0.08
C ARG A 126 16.71 2.65 0.98
N ALA A 127 15.84 2.16 1.86
CA ALA A 127 16.16 1.04 2.76
C ALA A 127 16.55 -0.23 1.99
N ARG A 128 15.89 -0.54 0.87
CA ARG A 128 16.22 -1.67 -0.01
C ARG A 128 17.61 -1.56 -0.64
N ARG A 129 18.10 -0.33 -0.84
CA ARG A 129 19.46 -0.06 -1.35
C ARG A 129 20.53 -0.09 -0.26
N GLY A 130 20.16 -0.41 0.99
CA GLY A 130 21.05 -0.54 2.13
C GLY A 130 21.03 0.64 3.10
N ASP A 131 20.36 1.74 2.78
CA ASP A 131 20.29 2.96 3.59
C ASP A 131 19.12 2.90 4.59
N ARG A 132 19.13 1.87 5.46
CA ARG A 132 18.03 1.62 6.41
C ARG A 132 18.02 2.63 7.56
N ASP A 133 19.20 3.03 8.02
CA ASP A 133 19.32 3.90 9.20
C ASP A 133 18.80 5.31 8.94
N ASP A 134 18.98 5.85 7.74
CA ASP A 134 18.41 7.13 7.34
C ASP A 134 16.95 7.02 6.87
N ALA A 135 16.55 5.86 6.34
CA ALA A 135 15.20 5.65 5.84
C ALA A 135 14.15 5.51 6.96
N ILE A 136 14.48 4.79 8.04
CA ILE A 136 13.53 4.52 9.14
C ILE A 136 13.05 5.79 9.85
N PRO A 137 13.88 6.78 10.19
CA PRO A 137 13.40 8.06 10.73
C PRO A 137 12.35 8.74 9.84
N LEU A 138 12.54 8.75 8.52
CA LEU A 138 11.57 9.32 7.58
C LEU A 138 10.23 8.54 7.57
N MET A 139 10.30 7.21 7.73
CA MET A 139 9.10 6.39 7.86
C MET A 139 8.35 6.67 9.15
N ARG A 140 9.06 6.82 10.28
CA ARG A 140 8.47 7.19 11.58
C ARG A 140 7.73 8.50 11.50
N ASP A 141 8.39 9.54 10.99
CA ASP A 141 7.81 10.87 10.84
C ASP A 141 6.53 10.84 9.98
N SER A 142 6.53 10.06 8.90
CA SER A 142 5.38 9.92 8.02
C SER A 142 4.23 9.16 8.68
N VAL A 143 4.50 8.06 9.41
CA VAL A 143 3.50 7.33 10.18
C VAL A 143 2.92 8.21 11.28
N ASP A 144 3.76 8.92 12.03
CA ASP A 144 3.31 9.81 13.10
C ASP A 144 2.49 11.00 12.58
N HIS A 145 2.83 11.52 11.39
CA HIS A 145 2.01 12.53 10.74
C HIS A 145 0.61 11.99 10.41
N LEU A 146 0.52 10.82 9.77
CA LEU A 146 -0.76 10.18 9.45
C LEU A 146 -1.62 9.92 10.70
N PHE A 147 -1.00 9.54 11.81
CA PHE A 147 -1.71 9.39 13.08
C PHE A 147 -2.28 10.71 13.60
N ARG A 148 -1.48 11.78 13.60
CA ARG A 148 -1.92 13.11 14.06
C ARG A 148 -3.05 13.69 13.22
N GLU A 149 -3.04 13.42 11.92
CA GLU A 149 -4.07 13.87 10.97
C GLU A 149 -5.31 12.96 10.94
N GLY A 150 -5.42 11.96 11.83
CA GLY A 150 -6.56 11.05 11.85
C GLY A 150 -6.63 10.10 10.64
N GLN A 151 -5.53 9.95 9.87
CA GLN A 151 -5.46 9.12 8.68
C GLN A 151 -5.00 7.68 8.96
N LEU A 152 -5.06 7.25 10.23
CA LEU A 152 -4.54 5.96 10.64
C LEU A 152 -5.20 4.79 9.91
N LEU A 153 -6.52 4.79 9.78
CA LEU A 153 -7.28 3.73 9.11
C LEU A 153 -7.33 3.89 7.59
N GLY A 154 -6.86 5.03 7.08
CA GLY A 154 -6.56 5.24 5.67
C GLY A 154 -5.11 4.86 5.37
N TRP A 155 -4.32 5.81 4.91
CA TRP A 155 -2.91 5.59 4.51
C TRP A 155 -2.00 5.10 5.66
N GLY A 156 -2.41 5.26 6.92
CA GLY A 156 -1.69 4.73 8.08
C GLY A 156 -1.59 3.21 8.10
N VAL A 157 -2.55 2.46 7.53
CA VAL A 157 -2.50 0.99 7.47
C VAL A 157 -1.32 0.49 6.61
N PRO A 158 -1.20 0.87 5.31
CA PRO A 158 -0.04 0.47 4.51
C PRO A 158 1.27 1.09 5.03
N ALA A 159 1.24 2.33 5.51
CA ALA A 159 2.40 3.03 6.04
C ALA A 159 3.01 2.31 7.26
N THR A 160 2.18 1.93 8.23
CA THR A 160 2.63 1.14 9.40
C THR A 160 3.18 -0.21 8.94
N GLY A 161 2.58 -0.85 7.93
CA GLY A 161 3.08 -2.09 7.36
C GLY A 161 4.52 -1.95 6.86
N VAL A 162 4.80 -0.92 6.06
CA VAL A 162 6.15 -0.65 5.52
C VAL A 162 7.15 -0.40 6.63
N LEU A 163 6.81 0.44 7.62
CA LEU A 163 7.70 0.72 8.76
C LEU A 163 8.04 -0.56 9.54
N VAL A 164 7.04 -1.33 9.93
CA VAL A 164 7.22 -2.58 10.71
C VAL A 164 8.06 -3.59 9.94
N GLU A 165 7.77 -3.83 8.66
CA GLU A 165 8.54 -4.74 7.83
C GLU A 165 10.00 -4.31 7.69
N THR A 166 10.26 -2.99 7.55
CA THR A 166 11.62 -2.46 7.46
C THR A 166 12.39 -2.56 8.78
N LEU A 167 11.73 -2.31 9.92
CA LEU A 167 12.32 -2.52 11.25
C LEU A 167 12.72 -3.98 11.45
N LEU A 168 11.80 -4.91 11.22
CA LEU A 168 12.06 -6.35 11.41
C LEU A 168 13.14 -6.88 10.45
N ASP A 169 13.25 -6.31 9.25
CA ASP A 169 14.30 -6.64 8.27
C ASP A 169 15.67 -6.04 8.64
N ARG A 170 15.72 -4.87 9.30
CA ARG A 170 16.96 -4.32 9.86
C ARG A 170 17.47 -5.13 11.05
N GLY A 171 16.58 -5.49 11.96
CA GLY A 171 16.88 -6.36 13.10
C GLY A 171 17.81 -5.75 14.16
N ALA A 172 17.81 -4.42 14.32
CA ALA A 172 18.58 -3.77 15.40
C ALA A 172 17.95 -4.04 16.77
N GLU A 173 18.70 -3.81 17.85
CA GLU A 173 18.36 -4.17 19.24
C GLU A 173 16.93 -3.76 19.67
N ASN A 174 16.50 -2.54 19.27
CA ASN A 174 15.19 -2.00 19.65
C ASN A 174 14.09 -2.21 18.60
N ASP A 175 14.42 -2.73 17.43
CA ASP A 175 13.49 -2.79 16.29
C ASP A 175 12.27 -3.69 16.56
N VAL A 176 12.47 -4.81 17.24
CA VAL A 176 11.39 -5.74 17.62
C VAL A 176 10.41 -5.08 18.60
N ALA A 177 10.91 -4.30 19.55
CA ALA A 177 10.07 -3.58 20.51
C ALA A 177 9.28 -2.44 19.82
N GLU A 178 9.92 -1.71 18.94
CA GLU A 178 9.29 -0.63 18.16
C GLU A 178 8.25 -1.18 17.18
N ALA A 179 8.57 -2.25 16.46
CA ALA A 179 7.62 -2.94 15.58
C ALA A 179 6.37 -3.40 16.35
N LYS A 180 6.55 -3.98 17.55
CA LYS A 180 5.44 -4.34 18.42
C LYS A 180 4.58 -3.13 18.78
N ALA A 181 5.20 -2.03 19.21
CA ALA A 181 4.49 -0.81 19.59
C ALA A 181 3.69 -0.21 18.41
N ALA A 182 4.26 -0.22 17.20
CA ALA A 182 3.57 0.23 15.98
C ALA A 182 2.36 -0.65 15.63
N ILE A 183 2.47 -1.97 15.76
CA ILE A 183 1.38 -2.93 15.57
C ILE A 183 0.26 -2.69 16.59
N GLU A 184 0.61 -2.54 17.88
CA GLU A 184 -0.36 -2.28 18.95
C GLU A 184 -1.08 -0.93 18.75
N ARG A 185 -0.36 0.11 18.32
CA ARG A 185 -0.94 1.41 17.98
C ARG A 185 -1.96 1.30 16.84
N LEU A 186 -1.64 0.55 15.78
CA LEU A 186 -2.59 0.29 14.68
C LEU A 186 -3.79 -0.53 15.14
N ALA A 187 -3.58 -1.54 15.98
CA ALA A 187 -4.64 -2.41 16.50
C ALA A 187 -5.61 -1.68 17.44
N SER A 188 -5.10 -0.71 18.24
CA SER A 188 -5.89 0.06 19.19
C SER A 188 -6.66 1.21 18.55
N ALA A 189 -6.47 1.49 17.27
CA ALA A 189 -7.18 2.56 16.59
C ALA A 189 -8.68 2.29 16.58
N PRO A 190 -9.50 3.27 16.99
CA PRO A 190 -10.94 3.13 16.90
C PRO A 190 -11.36 2.87 15.46
N ALA A 191 -12.03 1.76 15.22
CA ALA A 191 -12.57 1.41 13.91
C ALA A 191 -13.93 0.75 14.11
N ASP A 192 -14.83 0.96 13.16
CA ASP A 192 -16.04 0.19 13.08
C ASP A 192 -15.71 -1.30 12.87
N GLU A 193 -16.58 -2.18 13.35
CA GLU A 193 -16.45 -3.62 13.12
C GLU A 193 -16.41 -3.92 11.63
N GLY A 194 -15.48 -4.80 11.21
CA GLY A 194 -15.37 -5.25 9.85
C GLY A 194 -14.45 -4.42 8.94
N LEU A 195 -13.53 -3.62 9.48
CA LEU A 195 -12.49 -2.98 8.68
C LEU A 195 -11.39 -3.99 8.31
N VAL A 196 -11.70 -4.89 7.38
CA VAL A 196 -10.86 -6.05 7.04
C VAL A 196 -9.48 -5.68 6.51
N ILE A 197 -9.32 -4.51 5.87
CA ILE A 197 -8.01 -4.04 5.39
C ILE A 197 -7.01 -3.80 6.52
N ARG A 198 -7.47 -3.37 7.71
CA ARG A 198 -6.65 -3.28 8.92
C ARG A 198 -6.38 -4.66 9.49
N ASP A 199 -7.42 -5.47 9.61
CA ASP A 199 -7.35 -6.77 10.31
C ASP A 199 -6.43 -7.75 9.57
N ILE A 200 -6.52 -7.84 8.26
CA ILE A 200 -5.62 -8.67 7.45
C ILE A 200 -4.17 -8.18 7.53
N ARG A 201 -3.94 -6.85 7.53
CA ARG A 201 -2.60 -6.29 7.72
C ARG A 201 -2.03 -6.65 9.09
N LEU A 202 -2.83 -6.54 10.14
CA LEU A 202 -2.41 -6.92 11.50
C LEU A 202 -2.03 -8.39 11.61
N LEU A 203 -2.75 -9.31 10.98
CA LEU A 203 -2.39 -10.73 10.94
C LEU A 203 -1.01 -10.94 10.33
N ARG A 204 -0.73 -10.32 9.17
CA ARG A 204 0.58 -10.38 8.53
C ARG A 204 1.69 -9.85 9.44
N LEU A 205 1.50 -8.66 10.01
CA LEU A 205 2.52 -8.03 10.85
C LEU A 205 2.78 -8.80 12.14
N ARG A 206 1.75 -9.40 12.76
CA ARG A 206 1.88 -10.27 13.93
C ARG A 206 2.64 -11.55 13.59
N ALA A 207 2.40 -12.16 12.43
CA ALA A 207 3.18 -13.31 11.97
C ALA A 207 4.67 -12.93 11.83
N LEU A 208 5.00 -11.85 11.16
CA LEU A 208 6.38 -11.39 10.98
C LEU A 208 7.05 -11.06 12.32
N LEU A 209 6.32 -10.44 13.25
CA LEU A 209 6.82 -10.15 14.60
C LEU A 209 7.08 -11.43 15.40
N ALA A 210 6.18 -12.42 15.37
CA ALA A 210 6.35 -13.71 16.03
C ALA A 210 7.62 -14.42 15.51
N ARG A 211 7.80 -14.44 14.20
CA ARG A 211 9.01 -14.99 13.57
C ARG A 211 10.29 -14.28 14.04
N ALA A 212 10.31 -12.95 14.04
CA ALA A 212 11.47 -12.19 14.48
C ALA A 212 11.83 -12.43 15.97
N ARG A 213 10.87 -12.90 16.76
CA ARG A 213 11.05 -13.27 18.17
C ARG A 213 11.41 -14.74 18.38
N GLY A 214 11.45 -15.55 17.33
CA GLY A 214 11.64 -17.02 17.44
C GLY A 214 10.40 -17.75 17.96
N ASP A 215 9.22 -17.12 17.98
CA ASP A 215 7.96 -17.75 18.34
C ASP A 215 7.37 -18.50 17.13
N GLU A 216 7.85 -19.72 16.93
CA GLU A 216 7.48 -20.58 15.81
C GLU A 216 5.99 -21.00 15.84
N ALA A 217 5.41 -21.14 17.03
CA ALA A 217 4.00 -21.49 17.18
C ALA A 217 3.11 -20.32 16.77
N GLY A 218 3.35 -19.15 17.38
CA GLY A 218 2.63 -17.92 17.03
C GLY A 218 2.81 -17.53 15.57
N TYR A 219 4.01 -17.74 14.99
CA TYR A 219 4.24 -17.49 13.57
C TYR A 219 3.31 -18.36 12.69
N ARG A 220 3.24 -19.67 12.94
CA ARG A 220 2.39 -20.58 12.17
C ARG A 220 0.91 -20.21 12.30
N ASP A 221 0.45 -19.95 13.52
CA ASP A 221 -0.95 -19.60 13.77
C ASP A 221 -1.37 -18.32 13.03
N TYR A 222 -0.59 -17.23 13.18
CA TYR A 222 -0.91 -15.97 12.48
C TYR A 222 -0.75 -16.07 10.96
N ARG A 223 0.26 -16.83 10.46
CA ARG A 223 0.46 -17.03 9.03
C ARG A 223 -0.72 -17.77 8.40
N ASP A 224 -1.21 -18.82 9.05
CA ASP A 224 -2.31 -19.61 8.50
C ASP A 224 -3.62 -18.83 8.53
N LEU A 225 -3.94 -18.12 9.63
CA LEU A 225 -5.06 -17.18 9.67
C LEU A 225 -4.96 -16.08 8.59
N TYR A 226 -3.76 -15.57 8.36
CA TYR A 226 -3.52 -14.58 7.31
C TYR A 226 -3.78 -15.13 5.91
N ARG A 227 -3.31 -16.35 5.61
CA ARG A 227 -3.54 -17.03 4.32
C ARG A 227 -5.01 -17.29 4.06
N ASP A 228 -5.71 -17.81 5.07
CA ASP A 228 -7.13 -18.09 4.99
C ASP A 228 -7.91 -16.80 4.71
N MET A 229 -7.68 -15.76 5.50
CA MET A 229 -8.34 -14.47 5.31
C MET A 229 -8.03 -13.83 3.95
N ALA A 230 -6.77 -13.90 3.46
CA ALA A 230 -6.39 -13.39 2.16
C ALA A 230 -7.14 -14.11 1.02
N THR A 231 -7.29 -15.43 1.14
CA THR A 231 -8.00 -16.28 0.17
C THR A 231 -9.50 -16.00 0.18
N ASP A 232 -10.11 -15.95 1.36
CA ASP A 232 -11.55 -15.71 1.52
C ASP A 232 -11.99 -14.33 1.00
N LEU A 233 -11.16 -13.31 1.26
CA LEU A 233 -11.39 -11.95 0.74
C LEU A 233 -11.03 -11.84 -0.75
N GLY A 234 -10.23 -12.76 -1.26
CA GLY A 234 -9.69 -12.73 -2.60
C GLY A 234 -8.74 -11.56 -2.83
N PHE A 235 -8.00 -11.12 -1.83
CA PHE A 235 -7.06 -9.99 -1.93
C PHE A 235 -5.75 -10.44 -2.57
N GLU A 236 -5.57 -10.11 -3.85
CA GLU A 236 -4.50 -10.62 -4.70
C GLU A 236 -3.09 -10.32 -4.18
N GLY A 237 -2.86 -9.08 -3.74
CA GLY A 237 -1.58 -8.68 -3.16
C GLY A 237 -1.29 -9.42 -1.86
N HIS A 238 -2.29 -9.55 -0.98
CA HIS A 238 -2.15 -10.31 0.26
C HIS A 238 -1.91 -11.80 0.00
N ILE A 239 -2.56 -12.41 -1.00
CA ILE A 239 -2.31 -13.79 -1.42
C ILE A 239 -0.85 -13.95 -1.85
N LYS A 240 -0.34 -13.05 -2.72
CA LYS A 240 1.06 -13.08 -3.15
C LYS A 240 2.04 -12.90 -2.01
N TRP A 241 1.75 -12.01 -1.06
CA TRP A 241 2.59 -11.82 0.12
C TRP A 241 2.54 -13.01 1.07
N ALA A 242 1.39 -13.70 1.18
CA ALA A 242 1.26 -14.92 1.99
C ALA A 242 2.02 -16.10 1.37
N GLU A 243 1.98 -16.25 0.04
CA GLU A 243 2.77 -17.25 -0.70
C GLU A 243 4.28 -17.05 -0.53
N ALA A 244 4.75 -15.80 -0.42
CA ALA A 244 6.14 -15.45 -0.22
C ALA A 244 6.62 -15.59 1.25
N MET A 245 5.72 -15.84 2.19
CA MET A 245 6.10 -16.09 3.59
C MET A 245 6.66 -17.52 3.71
N PRO A 246 7.85 -17.67 4.32
CA PRO A 246 8.50 -18.98 4.47
C PRO A 246 7.74 -19.92 5.38
#